data_f3ee49655f3908726e90a32d02a07e36
#
_entry.id   f3ee49655f3908726e90a32d02a07e36
#
_cell.length_a   1.000
_cell.length_b   1.000
_cell.length_c   1.000
_cell.angle_alpha   90.00
_cell.angle_beta   90.00
_cell.angle_gamma   90.00
#
_symmetry.space_group_name_H-M   'P 1'
#
loop_
_entity.id
_entity.type
_entity.pdbx_description
1 polymer ?
#
loop_
_entity_poly.entity_id
_entity_poly.type
_entity_poly.pdbx_seq_one_letter_code
_entity_poly.pdbx_strand_id
1 'polypeptide(L)'
;MKMLRIFDILDHLKEYGNKDILARREADGKWRKYTIEEYVEHAYAISSALLELGVKKGDKVVTIMQNRPEWNFLDMGIAMAGGIHVPVYPTLNENDYRYILNHCDTKLIVIGVEQIYKRVEPAIPDLTLQPEIFTIAKIEGRRSFDDLLEIGRANI
;
A
#
# COMPACT_ATOMS: atom_id res chain seq x y z
N MET A 1 -17.23 -14.32 -23.02
CA MET A 1 -16.88 -14.45 -21.58
C MET A 1 -16.38 -13.10 -21.08
N LYS A 2 -17.04 -12.51 -20.07
CA LYS A 2 -16.56 -11.24 -19.47
C LYS A 2 -15.29 -11.54 -18.68
N MET A 3 -14.18 -10.91 -19.04
CA MET A 3 -12.97 -11.00 -18.23
C MET A 3 -13.18 -10.25 -16.92
N LEU A 4 -13.05 -10.96 -15.80
CA LEU A 4 -13.11 -10.36 -14.46
C LEU A 4 -11.70 -9.94 -14.05
N ARG A 5 -11.58 -8.72 -13.56
CA ARG A 5 -10.35 -8.19 -12.95
C ARG A 5 -10.42 -8.40 -11.45
N ILE A 6 -9.28 -8.53 -10.78
CA ILE A 6 -9.26 -8.76 -9.33
C ILE A 6 -10.04 -7.70 -8.56
N PHE A 7 -9.95 -6.45 -8.98
CA PHE A 7 -10.63 -5.34 -8.30
C PHE A 7 -12.13 -5.22 -8.61
N ASP A 8 -12.67 -6.02 -9.53
CA ASP A 8 -14.13 -6.11 -9.73
C ASP A 8 -14.83 -6.67 -8.48
N ILE A 9 -14.08 -7.31 -7.56
CA ILE A 9 -14.59 -7.74 -6.26
C ILE A 9 -15.12 -6.56 -5.43
N LEU A 10 -14.57 -5.36 -5.60
CA LEU A 10 -15.05 -4.17 -4.88
C LEU A 10 -16.51 -3.82 -5.22
N ASP A 11 -16.90 -4.02 -6.46
CA ASP A 11 -18.31 -3.84 -6.87
C ASP A 11 -19.20 -4.94 -6.29
N HIS A 12 -18.72 -6.18 -6.24
CA HIS A 12 -19.44 -7.27 -5.60
C HIS A 12 -19.67 -7.03 -4.10
N LEU A 13 -18.67 -6.48 -3.40
CA LEU A 13 -18.79 -6.19 -1.98
C LEU A 13 -19.95 -5.25 -1.67
N LYS A 14 -20.25 -4.30 -2.56
CA LYS A 14 -21.37 -3.34 -2.40
C LYS A 14 -22.72 -4.03 -2.31
N GLU A 15 -22.89 -5.21 -2.90
CA GLU A 15 -24.15 -5.98 -2.88
C GLU A 15 -24.49 -6.49 -1.48
N TYR A 16 -23.52 -6.61 -0.59
CA TYR A 16 -23.71 -7.10 0.78
C TYR A 16 -24.12 -6.03 1.79
N GLY A 17 -24.28 -4.78 1.35
CA GLY A 17 -24.52 -3.64 2.22
C GLY A 17 -23.24 -3.18 2.93
N ASN A 18 -23.34 -2.11 3.70
CA ASN A 18 -22.16 -1.53 4.38
C ASN A 18 -21.89 -2.24 5.71
N LYS A 19 -21.15 -3.32 5.66
CA LYS A 19 -20.76 -4.15 6.82
C LYS A 19 -19.28 -3.98 7.12
N ASP A 20 -18.90 -4.29 8.36
CA ASP A 20 -17.49 -4.43 8.74
C ASP A 20 -16.87 -5.60 7.98
N ILE A 21 -15.74 -5.36 7.32
CA ILE A 21 -15.06 -6.37 6.50
C ILE A 21 -13.63 -6.65 6.95
N LEU A 22 -12.96 -5.66 7.49
CA LEU A 22 -11.59 -5.76 7.98
C LEU A 22 -11.49 -5.13 9.36
N ALA A 23 -10.57 -5.62 10.16
CA ALA A 23 -10.29 -5.04 11.47
C ALA A 23 -8.82 -5.21 11.84
N ARG A 24 -8.31 -4.28 12.64
CA ARG A 24 -7.02 -4.44 13.30
C ARG A 24 -7.13 -4.07 14.77
N ARG A 25 -6.26 -4.67 15.57
CA ARG A 25 -6.15 -4.33 16.99
C ARG A 25 -5.22 -3.13 17.16
N GLU A 26 -5.71 -2.11 17.82
CA GLU A 26 -4.93 -0.93 18.16
C GLU A 26 -4.04 -1.16 19.40
N ALA A 27 -3.10 -0.24 19.64
CA ALA A 27 -2.17 -0.33 20.76
C ALA A 27 -2.87 -0.32 22.13
N ASP A 28 -4.03 0.33 22.22
CA ASP A 28 -4.88 0.37 23.44
C ASP A 28 -5.72 -0.89 23.65
N GLY A 29 -5.59 -1.88 22.75
CA GLY A 29 -6.33 -3.14 22.77
C GLY A 29 -7.70 -3.10 22.13
N LYS A 30 -8.17 -1.94 21.67
CA LYS A 30 -9.43 -1.80 20.95
C LYS A 30 -9.30 -2.24 19.51
N TRP A 31 -10.43 -2.66 18.90
CA TRP A 31 -10.50 -3.02 17.49
C TRP A 31 -10.94 -1.82 16.66
N ARG A 32 -10.09 -1.41 15.71
CA ARG A 32 -10.49 -0.51 14.61
C ARG A 32 -11.07 -1.38 13.50
N LYS A 33 -12.34 -1.18 13.22
CA LYS A 33 -13.07 -1.87 12.14
C LYS A 33 -13.16 -0.98 10.92
N TYR A 34 -13.15 -1.60 9.76
CA TYR A 34 -13.31 -0.94 8.47
C TYR A 34 -14.51 -1.54 7.76
N THR A 35 -15.41 -0.69 7.29
CA THR A 35 -16.58 -1.10 6.52
C THR A 35 -16.22 -1.37 5.06
N ILE A 36 -17.17 -1.97 4.32
CA ILE A 36 -17.04 -2.16 2.87
C ILE A 36 -16.86 -0.81 2.16
N GLU A 37 -17.63 0.21 2.54
CA GLU A 37 -17.50 1.55 1.95
C GLU A 37 -16.13 2.17 2.18
N GLU A 38 -15.60 2.06 3.38
CA GLU A 38 -14.24 2.51 3.70
C GLU A 38 -13.20 1.76 2.89
N TYR A 39 -13.33 0.44 2.75
CA TYR A 39 -12.42 -0.36 1.92
C TYR A 39 -12.41 0.11 0.46
N VAL A 40 -13.58 0.26 -0.12
CA VAL A 40 -13.75 0.73 -1.50
C VAL A 40 -13.16 2.14 -1.67
N GLU A 41 -13.51 3.05 -0.76
CA GLU A 41 -13.01 4.44 -0.79
C GLU A 41 -11.48 4.49 -0.71
N HIS A 42 -10.89 3.76 0.22
CA HIS A 42 -9.43 3.72 0.36
C HIS A 42 -8.75 3.14 -0.89
N ALA A 43 -9.28 2.07 -1.46
CA ALA A 43 -8.73 1.49 -2.69
C ALA A 43 -8.76 2.48 -3.86
N TYR A 44 -9.86 3.21 -4.04
CA TYR A 44 -9.96 4.25 -5.07
C TYR A 44 -9.00 5.42 -4.81
N ALA A 45 -8.91 5.89 -3.57
CA ALA A 45 -8.00 6.97 -3.20
C ALA A 45 -6.54 6.56 -3.47
N ILE A 46 -6.15 5.34 -3.09
CA ILE A 46 -4.81 4.82 -3.38
C ILE A 46 -4.55 4.76 -4.88
N SER A 47 -5.48 4.21 -5.66
CA SER A 47 -5.34 4.12 -7.11
C SER A 47 -5.12 5.49 -7.74
N SER A 48 -5.93 6.47 -7.36
CA SER A 48 -5.81 7.85 -7.82
C SER A 48 -4.47 8.47 -7.42
N ALA A 49 -4.02 8.28 -6.17
CA ALA A 49 -2.73 8.77 -5.71
C ALA A 49 -1.56 8.17 -6.49
N LEU A 50 -1.59 6.87 -6.75
CA LEU A 50 -0.53 6.19 -7.51
C LEU A 50 -0.42 6.74 -8.94
N LEU A 51 -1.55 6.99 -9.60
CA LEU A 51 -1.57 7.60 -10.93
C LEU A 51 -1.00 9.02 -10.90
N GLU A 52 -1.38 9.82 -9.91
CA GLU A 52 -0.85 11.18 -9.72
C GLU A 52 0.65 11.19 -9.45
N LEU A 53 1.15 10.21 -8.70
CA LEU A 53 2.58 10.01 -8.42
C LEU A 53 3.35 9.39 -9.61
N GLY A 54 2.68 9.20 -10.75
CA GLY A 54 3.31 8.77 -11.99
C GLY A 54 3.51 7.25 -12.11
N VAL A 55 2.81 6.45 -11.31
CA VAL A 55 2.78 4.99 -11.48
C VAL A 55 2.10 4.64 -12.80
N LYS A 56 2.76 3.85 -13.61
CA LYS A 56 2.30 3.40 -14.92
C LYS A 56 2.05 1.90 -14.91
N LYS A 57 1.33 1.42 -15.93
CA LYS A 57 1.10 -0.01 -16.11
C LYS A 57 2.41 -0.79 -16.07
N GLY A 58 2.46 -1.77 -15.18
CA GLY A 58 3.63 -2.64 -14.98
C GLY A 58 4.66 -2.13 -14.00
N ASP A 59 4.53 -0.90 -13.50
CA ASP A 59 5.40 -0.40 -12.43
C ASP A 59 5.19 -1.20 -11.14
N LYS A 60 6.27 -1.45 -10.41
CA LYS A 60 6.24 -2.22 -9.16
C LYS A 60 6.05 -1.30 -7.97
N VAL A 61 5.07 -1.64 -7.16
CA VAL A 61 4.80 -1.00 -5.88
C VAL A 61 5.03 -2.03 -4.79
N VAL A 62 6.02 -1.77 -3.96
CA VAL A 62 6.43 -2.69 -2.89
C VAL A 62 5.71 -2.34 -1.59
N THR A 63 5.23 -3.35 -0.89
CA THR A 63 4.75 -3.19 0.48
C THR A 63 5.59 -4.04 1.44
N ILE A 64 6.00 -3.45 2.55
CA ILE A 64 6.78 -4.12 3.58
C ILE A 64 6.08 -3.85 4.91
N MET A 65 5.18 -4.74 5.30
CA MET A 65 4.36 -4.55 6.50
C MET A 65 3.85 -5.88 7.05
N GLN A 66 3.44 -5.85 8.31
CA GLN A 66 2.73 -6.94 8.94
C GLN A 66 1.30 -7.05 8.37
N ASN A 67 0.62 -8.16 8.68
CA ASN A 67 -0.79 -8.32 8.28
C ASN A 67 -1.65 -7.22 8.90
N ARG A 68 -2.25 -6.40 8.03
CA ARG A 68 -3.08 -5.28 8.43
C ARG A 68 -4.01 -4.84 7.30
N PRO A 69 -5.14 -4.17 7.60
CA PRO A 69 -6.12 -3.76 6.60
C PRO A 69 -5.55 -2.91 5.46
N GLU A 70 -4.59 -2.04 5.76
CA GLU A 70 -3.96 -1.18 4.76
C GLU A 70 -3.30 -1.96 3.63
N TRP A 71 -2.81 -3.17 3.90
CA TRP A 71 -2.28 -4.07 2.87
C TRP A 71 -3.36 -4.40 1.82
N ASN A 72 -4.58 -4.67 2.27
CA ASN A 72 -5.70 -4.98 1.38
C ASN A 72 -6.12 -3.77 0.54
N PHE A 73 -6.14 -2.59 1.15
CA PHE A 73 -6.44 -1.35 0.42
C PHE A 73 -5.40 -1.08 -0.67
N LEU A 74 -4.12 -1.26 -0.33
CA LEU A 74 -3.01 -1.12 -1.26
C LEU A 74 -3.07 -2.14 -2.38
N ASP A 75 -3.34 -3.40 -2.09
CA ASP A 75 -3.43 -4.47 -3.09
C ASP A 75 -4.45 -4.12 -4.18
N MET A 76 -5.65 -3.72 -3.79
CA MET A 76 -6.68 -3.31 -4.75
C MET A 76 -6.34 -2.01 -5.46
N GLY A 77 -5.85 -1.00 -4.75
CA GLY A 77 -5.48 0.30 -5.34
C GLY A 77 -4.35 0.17 -6.35
N ILE A 78 -3.34 -0.65 -6.07
CA ILE A 78 -2.23 -0.92 -6.99
C ILE A 78 -2.73 -1.62 -8.26
N ALA A 79 -3.56 -2.64 -8.12
CA ALA A 79 -4.14 -3.35 -9.26
C ALA A 79 -4.98 -2.42 -10.14
N MET A 80 -5.79 -1.55 -9.53
CA MET A 80 -6.62 -0.57 -10.24
C MET A 80 -5.78 0.46 -11.01
N ALA A 81 -4.63 0.86 -10.47
CA ALA A 81 -3.70 1.77 -11.14
C ALA A 81 -2.90 1.08 -12.28
N GLY A 82 -3.03 -0.23 -12.43
CA GLY A 82 -2.26 -1.01 -13.41
C GLY A 82 -0.86 -1.39 -12.95
N GLY A 83 -0.51 -1.12 -11.69
CA GLY A 83 0.76 -1.50 -11.09
C GLY A 83 0.83 -2.98 -10.74
N ILE A 84 2.03 -3.43 -10.42
CA ILE A 84 2.29 -4.77 -9.92
C ILE A 84 2.61 -4.67 -8.43
N HIS A 85 1.78 -5.29 -7.61
CA HIS A 85 2.01 -5.35 -6.17
C HIS A 85 3.10 -6.37 -5.86
N VAL A 86 4.14 -5.94 -5.16
CA VAL A 86 5.25 -6.78 -4.69
C VAL A 86 5.26 -6.76 -3.16
N PRO A 87 4.55 -7.67 -2.51
CA PRO A 87 4.60 -7.78 -1.06
C PRO A 87 5.90 -8.45 -0.62
N VAL A 88 6.57 -7.84 0.35
CA VAL A 88 7.87 -8.31 0.88
C VAL A 88 7.74 -8.54 2.38
N TYR A 89 8.32 -9.62 2.86
CA TYR A 89 8.29 -9.97 4.27
C TYR A 89 8.95 -8.90 5.16
N PRO A 90 8.33 -8.54 6.29
CA PRO A 90 8.88 -7.52 7.20
C PRO A 90 10.02 -8.02 8.09
N THR A 91 10.47 -9.27 7.91
CA THR A 91 11.46 -9.93 8.76
C THR A 91 12.80 -10.17 8.05
N LEU A 92 13.00 -9.59 6.90
CA LEU A 92 14.25 -9.70 6.15
C LEU A 92 15.34 -8.79 6.72
N ASN A 93 16.59 -9.05 6.33
CA ASN A 93 17.72 -8.19 6.66
C ASN A 93 17.93 -7.07 5.61
N GLU A 94 18.80 -6.14 5.91
CA GLU A 94 19.12 -5.00 5.05
C GLU A 94 19.58 -5.41 3.64
N ASN A 95 20.45 -6.42 3.53
CA ASN A 95 20.97 -6.87 2.25
C ASN A 95 19.88 -7.49 1.37
N ASP A 96 18.96 -8.22 1.96
CA ASP A 96 17.81 -8.80 1.24
C ASP A 96 16.89 -7.70 0.71
N TYR A 97 16.62 -6.67 1.52
CA TYR A 97 15.83 -5.52 1.06
C TYR A 97 16.53 -4.79 -0.09
N ARG A 98 17.83 -4.53 0.03
CA ARG A 98 18.61 -3.88 -1.05
C ARG A 98 18.53 -4.68 -2.34
N TYR A 99 18.69 -5.99 -2.25
CA TYR A 99 18.60 -6.86 -3.42
C TYR A 99 17.21 -6.82 -4.06
N ILE A 100 16.16 -7.06 -3.29
CA ILE A 100 14.79 -7.14 -3.81
C ILE A 100 14.36 -5.81 -4.41
N LEU A 101 14.60 -4.71 -3.72
CA LEU A 101 14.20 -3.37 -4.17
C LEU A 101 14.91 -2.95 -5.45
N ASN A 102 16.18 -3.30 -5.61
CA ASN A 102 16.90 -3.09 -6.86
C ASN A 102 16.43 -4.04 -7.98
N HIS A 103 16.23 -5.32 -7.64
CA HIS A 103 15.86 -6.33 -8.63
C HIS A 103 14.53 -6.03 -9.32
N CYS A 104 13.55 -5.50 -8.59
CA CYS A 104 12.23 -5.23 -9.16
C CYS A 104 12.07 -3.79 -9.68
N ASP A 105 13.11 -2.97 -9.71
CA ASP A 105 13.03 -1.57 -10.15
C ASP A 105 11.85 -0.84 -9.49
N THR A 106 11.84 -0.84 -8.16
CA THR A 106 10.72 -0.37 -7.35
C THR A 106 10.39 1.09 -7.63
N LYS A 107 9.15 1.38 -7.99
CA LYS A 107 8.65 2.74 -8.23
C LYS A 107 8.23 3.44 -6.95
N LEU A 108 7.56 2.72 -6.06
CA LEU A 108 7.01 3.25 -4.81
C LEU A 108 7.05 2.15 -3.74
N ILE A 109 7.34 2.54 -2.51
CA ILE A 109 7.37 1.64 -1.35
C ILE A 109 6.41 2.17 -0.28
N VAL A 110 5.61 1.28 0.29
CA VAL A 110 4.85 1.55 1.52
C VAL A 110 5.35 0.65 2.63
N ILE A 111 5.87 1.25 3.69
CA ILE A 111 6.45 0.55 4.83
C ILE A 111 5.50 0.67 6.03
N GLY A 112 5.33 -0.40 6.78
CA GLY A 112 4.41 -0.47 7.92
C GLY A 112 4.84 0.36 9.12
N VAL A 113 5.35 -0.29 10.14
CA VAL A 113 5.74 0.33 11.41
C VAL A 113 7.20 0.82 11.41
N GLU A 114 7.53 1.69 12.36
CA GLU A 114 8.86 2.28 12.48
C GLU A 114 9.98 1.25 12.58
N GLN A 115 9.76 0.15 13.28
CA GLN A 115 10.75 -0.92 13.41
C GLN A 115 11.12 -1.56 12.07
N ILE A 116 10.16 -1.71 11.18
CA ILE A 116 10.38 -2.20 9.81
C ILE A 116 11.12 -1.13 9.00
N TYR A 117 10.68 0.11 9.10
CA TYR A 117 11.32 1.24 8.42
C TYR A 117 12.81 1.33 8.75
N LYS A 118 13.20 1.21 10.01
CA LYS A 118 14.60 1.24 10.44
C LYS A 118 15.46 0.15 9.82
N ARG A 119 14.89 -0.99 9.46
CA ARG A 119 15.63 -2.06 8.76
C ARG A 119 15.74 -1.82 7.25
N VAL A 120 14.75 -1.16 6.66
CA VAL A 120 14.71 -0.89 5.22
C VAL A 120 15.51 0.38 4.87
N GLU A 121 15.43 1.40 5.72
CA GLU A 121 16.04 2.71 5.48
C GLU A 121 17.51 2.66 5.01
N PRO A 122 18.40 1.86 5.63
CA PRO A 122 19.80 1.81 5.20
C PRO A 122 20.00 1.30 3.76
N ALA A 123 19.05 0.55 3.22
CA ALA A 123 19.11 0.05 1.85
C ALA A 123 18.70 1.11 0.80
N ILE A 124 17.92 2.11 1.19
CA ILE A 124 17.31 3.06 0.25
C ILE A 124 18.35 3.89 -0.51
N PRO A 125 19.39 4.48 0.13
CA PRO A 125 20.37 5.30 -0.60
C PRO A 125 21.14 4.54 -1.70
N ASP A 126 21.24 3.22 -1.57
CA ASP A 126 21.98 2.36 -2.49
C ASP A 126 21.12 1.86 -3.68
N LEU A 127 19.85 2.26 -3.74
CA LEU A 127 18.96 1.87 -4.83
C LEU A 127 19.31 2.64 -6.10
N THR A 128 19.37 1.94 -7.22
CA THR A 128 19.65 2.52 -8.54
C THR A 128 18.55 3.51 -8.95
N LEU A 129 17.29 3.12 -8.76
CA LEU A 129 16.15 4.00 -8.91
C LEU A 129 15.67 4.43 -7.51
N GLN A 130 15.47 5.72 -7.31
CA GLN A 130 14.98 6.23 -6.02
C GLN A 130 13.46 6.23 -6.01
N PRO A 131 12.83 5.34 -5.22
CA PRO A 131 11.38 5.23 -5.17
C PRO A 131 10.74 6.33 -4.34
N GLU A 132 9.46 6.59 -4.58
CA GLU A 132 8.61 7.31 -3.63
C GLU A 132 8.39 6.44 -2.39
N ILE A 133 8.42 7.04 -1.20
CA ILE A 133 8.32 6.31 0.06
C ILE A 133 7.21 6.87 0.92
N PHE A 134 6.33 5.98 1.36
CA PHE A 134 5.28 6.26 2.33
C PHE A 134 5.37 5.28 3.50
N THR A 135 4.96 5.72 4.67
CA THR A 135 4.95 4.87 5.88
C THR A 135 3.57 4.86 6.51
N ILE A 136 3.13 3.70 7.00
CA ILE A 136 1.86 3.63 7.75
C ILE A 136 2.00 4.35 9.08
N ALA A 137 3.09 4.09 9.83
CA ALA A 137 3.42 4.86 11.01
C ALA A 137 3.87 6.27 10.60
N LYS A 138 3.51 7.26 11.40
CA LYS A 138 3.98 8.64 11.20
C LYS A 138 5.42 8.75 11.63
N ILE A 139 6.30 8.98 10.66
CA ILE A 139 7.75 9.11 10.85
C ILE A 139 8.18 10.49 10.35
N GLU A 140 8.94 11.21 11.17
CA GLU A 140 9.46 12.52 10.82
C GLU A 140 10.28 12.45 9.53
N GLY A 141 10.05 13.39 8.60
CA GLY A 141 10.72 13.46 7.31
C GLY A 141 10.20 12.47 6.26
N ARG A 142 9.14 11.69 6.56
CA ARG A 142 8.50 10.77 5.61
C ARG A 142 7.02 11.10 5.46
N ARG A 143 6.52 10.95 4.23
CA ARG A 143 5.09 11.02 3.96
C ARG A 143 4.40 9.78 4.52
N SER A 144 3.24 9.99 5.13
CA SER A 144 2.45 8.93 5.74
C SER A 144 1.45 8.32 4.76
N PHE A 145 0.84 7.21 5.17
CA PHE A 145 -0.29 6.62 4.46
C PHE A 145 -1.48 7.59 4.36
N ASP A 146 -1.70 8.41 5.39
CA ASP A 146 -2.74 9.44 5.35
C ASP A 146 -2.45 10.46 4.24
N ASP A 147 -1.19 10.87 4.08
CA ASP A 147 -0.79 11.76 2.98
C ASP A 147 -1.04 11.12 1.61
N LEU A 148 -0.80 9.81 1.47
CA LEU A 148 -1.11 9.08 0.24
C LEU A 148 -2.61 9.11 -0.07
N LEU A 149 -3.45 8.88 0.93
CA LEU A 149 -4.90 8.95 0.78
C LEU A 149 -5.37 10.36 0.41
N GLU A 150 -4.78 11.40 1.02
CA GLU A 150 -5.11 12.79 0.70
C GLU A 150 -4.76 13.17 -0.73
N ILE A 151 -3.60 12.76 -1.23
CA ILE A 151 -3.23 12.94 -2.64
C ILE A 151 -4.29 12.32 -3.54
N GLY A 152 -4.72 11.11 -3.25
CA GLY A 152 -5.72 10.42 -4.04
C GLY A 152 -7.09 11.10 -3.99
N ARG A 153 -7.55 11.49 -2.81
CA ARG A 153 -8.83 12.17 -2.64
C ARG A 153 -8.90 13.50 -3.37
N ALA A 154 -7.80 14.23 -3.41
CA ALA A 154 -7.71 15.51 -4.13
C ALA A 154 -7.79 15.35 -5.66
N ASN A 155 -7.54 14.17 -6.20
CA ASN A 155 -7.41 13.91 -7.63
C ASN A 155 -8.48 12.93 -8.18
N ILE A 156 -9.45 12.56 -7.39
CA ILE A 156 -10.58 11.72 -7.84
C ILE A 156 -11.54 12.51 -8.72
#